data_b823b7b241205d53ecc4af451fd5b156
#
_entry.id   b823b7b241205d53ecc4af451fd5b156
#
_cell.length_a   1.000
_cell.length_b   1.000
_cell.length_c   1.000
_cell.angle_alpha   90.00
_cell.angle_beta   90.00
_cell.angle_gamma   90.00
#
_symmetry.space_group_name_H-M   'P 1'
#
loop_
_entity.id
_entity.type
_entity.pdbx_description
1 polymer ?
#
loop_
_entity_poly.entity_id
_entity_poly.type
_entity_poly.pdbx_seq_one_letter_code
_entity_poly.pdbx_strand_id
1 'polypeptide(L)'
;MASLTDEIKRRRTFAIISHPDAGKTTLTEKLLLFGGAIHVAGAVKSNKIKKTATSDWMEIEKQRGISVATSVMGFDYGDYKINILDTPGHQDFAEDTYRTLTAVDSVIIVVDVAKGVEQQTRKLMEVCRMRNTPVIIFVNKLDREGRDPFDILDELESELKIGVRPLSWPINIGAKFKGVYNIYENSLDLFKPDKQKVQERVEITDLSDPRVEEAVGETDAAKLREDLELISGVYPDFDEEEYLRGKLAPVFFGSALNTFGVKELLDCFVKIAPSPRPTQADEREIRPEEEAFSGFVFKIHANMDPNHRSCIAFVKVCSGKFERNAPYKQVRTDKVFRIAAPTAFMAQRKNVVDEAYPGDIVGVPDTGNFKIGDTLTQGESLHFRGLPSFSPEMFKYIENTDPMKSKQLEKGIRQLMDEGVAQMFINQFNGRKLIGTVGQLQFEVIQYRLLHEYGAQCRWEPISLYKACWIESDDAAALEAFKKRKHQFMAVDREGRDVFLADSNYVLQMAQNDFPAIRFHFSSEF
;
A
#
# COMPACT_ATOMS: atom_id res chain seq x y z
N MET A 1 -13.86 29.21 -9.92
CA MET A 1 -13.47 27.79 -9.88
C MET A 1 -11.94 27.76 -9.88
N ALA A 2 -11.33 26.93 -9.05
CA ALA A 2 -9.88 26.75 -9.07
C ALA A 2 -9.46 26.16 -10.42
N SER A 3 -8.27 26.51 -10.91
CA SER A 3 -7.75 25.93 -12.16
C SER A 3 -7.38 24.46 -11.95
N LEU A 4 -7.26 23.69 -13.05
CA LEU A 4 -6.77 22.31 -12.97
C LEU A 4 -5.42 22.23 -12.23
N THR A 5 -4.53 23.17 -12.53
CA THR A 5 -3.21 23.27 -11.89
C THR A 5 -3.30 23.54 -10.38
N ASP A 6 -4.23 24.37 -9.92
CA ASP A 6 -4.43 24.64 -8.50
C ASP A 6 -4.94 23.38 -7.79
N GLU A 7 -5.89 22.68 -8.42
CA GLU A 7 -6.42 21.41 -7.89
C GLU A 7 -5.35 20.31 -7.82
N ILE A 8 -4.43 20.22 -8.78
CA ILE A 8 -3.29 19.29 -8.75
C ILE A 8 -2.36 19.64 -7.60
N LYS A 9 -1.96 20.91 -7.47
CA LYS A 9 -0.99 21.37 -6.45
C LYS A 9 -1.43 21.11 -5.02
N ARG A 10 -2.74 21.14 -4.74
CA ARG A 10 -3.26 20.90 -3.39
C ARG A 10 -3.39 19.42 -3.00
N ARG A 11 -3.19 18.47 -3.93
CA ARG A 11 -3.36 17.04 -3.64
C ARG A 11 -2.08 16.38 -3.17
N ARG A 12 -2.24 15.50 -2.17
CA ARG A 12 -1.18 14.63 -1.64
C ARG A 12 -1.73 13.22 -1.53
N THR A 13 -1.16 12.28 -2.27
CA THR A 13 -1.61 10.88 -2.28
C THR A 13 -0.47 9.99 -1.89
N PHE A 14 -0.62 9.29 -0.77
CA PHE A 14 0.44 8.46 -0.22
C PHE A 14 -0.06 7.16 0.38
N ALA A 15 0.82 6.16 0.42
CA ALA A 15 0.62 4.93 1.15
C ALA A 15 1.37 4.96 2.48
N ILE A 16 0.81 4.27 3.47
CA ILE A 16 1.53 3.96 4.71
C ILE A 16 1.89 2.49 4.69
N ILE A 17 3.18 2.20 4.79
CA ILE A 17 3.73 0.84 4.76
C ILE A 17 4.57 0.56 6.00
N SER A 18 4.61 -0.69 6.41
CA SER A 18 5.41 -1.12 7.57
C SER A 18 5.51 -2.64 7.64
N HIS A 19 6.43 -3.11 8.48
CA HIS A 19 6.33 -4.46 9.04
C HIS A 19 5.11 -4.58 9.98
N PRO A 20 4.51 -5.78 10.17
CA PRO A 20 3.44 -5.99 11.13
C PRO A 20 3.79 -5.47 12.53
N ASP A 21 2.80 -4.92 13.21
CA ASP A 21 2.92 -4.38 14.58
C ASP A 21 3.83 -3.13 14.74
N ALA A 22 4.39 -2.54 13.69
CA ALA A 22 5.17 -1.29 13.79
C ALA A 22 4.31 -0.07 14.19
N GLY A 23 2.98 -0.19 14.09
CA GLY A 23 2.04 0.87 14.49
C GLY A 23 1.42 1.64 13.34
N LYS A 24 1.43 1.09 12.13
CA LYS A 24 0.87 1.66 10.92
C LYS A 24 -0.58 2.12 11.08
N THR A 25 -1.49 1.21 11.42
CA THR A 25 -2.91 1.50 11.61
C THR A 25 -3.16 2.56 12.70
N THR A 26 -2.33 2.55 13.76
CA THR A 26 -2.40 3.59 14.79
C THR A 26 -2.00 4.95 14.23
N LEU A 27 -0.95 5.02 13.40
CA LEU A 27 -0.54 6.26 12.75
C LEU A 27 -1.64 6.76 11.80
N THR A 28 -2.20 5.89 10.96
CA THR A 28 -3.32 6.20 10.06
C THR A 28 -4.50 6.83 10.81
N GLU A 29 -4.94 6.20 11.92
CA GLU A 29 -6.03 6.71 12.74
C GLU A 29 -5.73 8.11 13.34
N LYS A 30 -4.47 8.37 13.69
CA LYS A 30 -4.07 9.68 14.21
C LYS A 30 -4.01 10.75 13.13
N LEU A 31 -3.55 10.42 11.92
CA LEU A 31 -3.60 11.34 10.78
C LEU A 31 -5.05 11.71 10.43
N LEU A 32 -5.96 10.74 10.41
CA LEU A 32 -7.40 10.98 10.21
C LEU A 32 -8.01 11.84 11.33
N LEU A 33 -7.55 11.67 12.56
CA LEU A 33 -7.99 12.49 13.70
C LEU A 33 -7.55 13.95 13.54
N PHE A 34 -6.30 14.21 13.16
CA PHE A 34 -5.80 15.56 12.90
C PHE A 34 -6.48 16.22 11.69
N GLY A 35 -6.79 15.43 10.67
CA GLY A 35 -7.59 15.90 9.53
C GLY A 35 -9.07 16.11 9.84
N GLY A 36 -9.53 15.87 11.07
CA GLY A 36 -10.94 16.02 11.47
C GLY A 36 -11.88 15.00 10.79
N ALA A 37 -11.32 14.01 10.08
CA ALA A 37 -12.11 12.98 9.40
C ALA A 37 -12.79 12.00 10.37
N ILE A 38 -12.20 11.84 11.56
CA ILE A 38 -12.75 11.06 12.67
C ILE A 38 -12.67 11.86 13.97
N HIS A 39 -13.63 11.64 14.88
CA HIS A 39 -13.67 12.34 16.17
C HIS A 39 -12.91 11.62 17.28
N VAL A 40 -12.68 10.31 17.15
CA VAL A 40 -11.98 9.47 18.12
C VAL A 40 -11.22 8.40 17.38
N ALA A 41 -9.92 8.32 17.59
CA ALA A 41 -9.10 7.26 16.99
C ALA A 41 -9.44 5.88 17.59
N GLY A 42 -9.49 4.86 16.73
CA GLY A 42 -9.61 3.46 17.13
C GLY A 42 -8.26 2.87 17.59
N ALA A 43 -8.27 1.70 18.21
CA ALA A 43 -7.07 0.97 18.60
C ALA A 43 -7.17 -0.51 18.22
N VAL A 44 -6.08 -1.04 17.65
CA VAL A 44 -6.02 -2.42 17.14
C VAL A 44 -5.94 -3.46 18.27
N LYS A 45 -5.33 -3.13 19.41
CA LYS A 45 -5.09 -4.07 20.53
C LYS A 45 -5.34 -3.41 21.88
N SER A 46 -6.58 -3.15 22.24
CA SER A 46 -6.91 -2.79 23.62
C SER A 46 -8.22 -3.45 24.05
N ASN A 47 -8.14 -4.40 24.96
CA ASN A 47 -9.31 -5.00 25.61
C ASN A 47 -10.20 -3.99 26.36
N LYS A 48 -9.79 -2.71 26.41
CA LYS A 48 -10.52 -1.61 27.09
C LYS A 48 -11.20 -0.63 26.14
N ILE A 49 -10.89 -0.65 24.83
CA ILE A 49 -11.49 0.26 23.85
C ILE A 49 -12.37 -0.57 22.91
N LYS A 50 -13.68 -0.35 22.97
CA LYS A 50 -14.68 -1.06 22.14
C LYS A 50 -14.73 -0.59 20.67
N LYS A 51 -13.86 0.35 20.24
CA LYS A 51 -13.88 0.90 18.88
C LYS A 51 -12.73 0.30 18.07
N THR A 52 -13.07 -0.41 17.00
CA THR A 52 -12.11 -0.92 16.01
C THR A 52 -11.55 0.23 15.16
N ALA A 53 -10.38 0.03 14.55
CA ALA A 53 -9.79 1.00 13.63
C ALA A 53 -10.70 1.28 12.43
N THR A 54 -10.68 2.52 11.94
CA THR A 54 -11.50 2.96 10.80
C THR A 54 -11.05 2.29 9.50
N SER A 55 -9.75 1.98 9.38
CA SER A 55 -9.16 1.28 8.26
C SER A 55 -9.54 -0.21 8.18
N ASP A 56 -9.82 -0.85 9.34
CA ASP A 56 -10.18 -2.28 9.41
C ASP A 56 -11.72 -2.42 9.34
N TRP A 57 -12.24 -2.49 8.14
CA TRP A 57 -13.70 -2.51 7.93
C TRP A 57 -14.26 -3.93 7.73
N MET A 58 -13.43 -4.90 7.28
CA MET A 58 -13.87 -6.29 7.17
C MET A 58 -14.00 -6.96 8.53
N GLU A 59 -14.99 -7.85 8.67
CA GLU A 59 -15.21 -8.58 9.92
C GLU A 59 -14.02 -9.47 10.29
N ILE A 60 -13.36 -10.09 9.31
CA ILE A 60 -12.17 -10.90 9.54
C ILE A 60 -10.98 -10.07 10.04
N GLU A 61 -10.83 -8.83 9.59
CA GLU A 61 -9.82 -7.89 10.07
C GLU A 61 -10.03 -7.56 11.55
N LYS A 62 -11.29 -7.27 11.91
CA LYS A 62 -11.69 -6.97 13.29
C LYS A 62 -11.48 -8.15 14.23
N GLN A 63 -11.83 -9.35 13.78
CA GLN A 63 -11.67 -10.58 14.57
C GLN A 63 -10.21 -10.94 14.80
N ARG A 64 -9.36 -10.75 13.79
CA ARG A 64 -7.93 -11.11 13.86
C ARG A 64 -7.02 -9.97 14.30
N GLY A 65 -7.50 -8.72 14.23
CA GLY A 65 -6.72 -7.52 14.56
C GLY A 65 -5.57 -7.25 13.59
N ILE A 66 -5.73 -7.64 12.31
CA ILE A 66 -4.76 -7.40 11.23
C ILE A 66 -5.50 -6.90 10.00
N SER A 67 -4.91 -5.94 9.29
CA SER A 67 -5.43 -5.47 8.01
C SER A 67 -5.11 -6.50 6.91
N VAL A 68 -6.11 -6.84 6.11
CA VAL A 68 -6.05 -7.86 5.05
C VAL A 68 -6.01 -7.21 3.67
N ALA A 69 -6.64 -6.04 3.54
CA ALA A 69 -6.71 -5.30 2.30
C ALA A 69 -6.40 -3.82 2.52
N THR A 70 -5.89 -3.15 1.47
CA THR A 70 -5.67 -1.71 1.50
C THR A 70 -6.99 -0.96 1.66
N SER A 71 -7.03 -0.02 2.58
CA SER A 71 -8.12 0.93 2.77
C SER A 71 -7.76 2.28 2.13
N VAL A 72 -8.70 2.84 1.38
CA VAL A 72 -8.57 4.17 0.77
C VAL A 72 -9.38 5.17 1.59
N MET A 73 -8.75 6.25 2.03
CA MET A 73 -9.38 7.26 2.86
C MET A 73 -8.90 8.65 2.43
N GLY A 74 -9.78 9.65 2.49
CA GLY A 74 -9.45 11.02 2.16
C GLY A 74 -9.94 11.99 3.24
N PHE A 75 -9.26 13.13 3.34
CA PHE A 75 -9.65 14.27 4.18
C PHE A 75 -8.98 15.56 3.69
N ASP A 76 -9.52 16.69 4.12
CA ASP A 76 -8.87 17.99 3.89
C ASP A 76 -8.03 18.37 5.12
N TYR A 77 -6.84 18.95 4.88
CA TYR A 77 -5.94 19.45 5.91
C TYR A 77 -5.34 20.79 5.48
N GLY A 78 -5.77 21.87 6.12
CA GLY A 78 -5.49 23.22 5.62
C GLY A 78 -5.98 23.38 4.19
N ASP A 79 -5.10 23.84 3.31
CA ASP A 79 -5.40 24.01 1.87
C ASP A 79 -5.19 22.72 1.05
N TYR A 80 -4.78 21.63 1.68
CA TYR A 80 -4.44 20.38 1.00
C TYR A 80 -5.58 19.37 1.08
N LYS A 81 -5.72 18.58 0.01
CA LYS A 81 -6.54 17.39 -0.04
C LYS A 81 -5.65 16.15 0.04
N ILE A 82 -5.86 15.38 1.07
CA ILE A 82 -5.04 14.22 1.43
C ILE A 82 -5.78 12.94 1.05
N ASN A 83 -5.09 12.05 0.34
CA ASN A 83 -5.54 10.68 0.07
C ASN A 83 -4.55 9.70 0.71
N ILE A 84 -5.02 8.93 1.68
CA ILE A 84 -4.24 7.90 2.38
C ILE A 84 -4.66 6.52 1.87
N LEU A 85 -3.67 5.71 1.54
CA LEU A 85 -3.83 4.29 1.26
C LEU A 85 -3.15 3.50 2.39
N ASP A 86 -3.97 3.01 3.34
CA ASP A 86 -3.49 2.19 4.45
C ASP A 86 -3.36 0.73 4.00
N THR A 87 -2.12 0.27 3.81
CA THR A 87 -1.83 -1.05 3.24
C THR A 87 -1.81 -2.15 4.31
N PRO A 88 -2.04 -3.42 3.97
CA PRO A 88 -1.79 -4.50 4.91
C PRO A 88 -0.31 -4.60 5.27
N GLY A 89 0.00 -4.83 6.56
CA GLY A 89 1.38 -4.99 7.03
C GLY A 89 1.93 -6.41 6.88
N HIS A 90 1.04 -7.42 6.79
CA HIS A 90 1.44 -8.81 6.76
C HIS A 90 1.94 -9.23 5.38
N GLN A 91 3.05 -10.00 5.34
CA GLN A 91 3.69 -10.43 4.09
C GLN A 91 2.78 -11.23 3.16
N ASP A 92 1.81 -11.97 3.69
CA ASP A 92 0.86 -12.75 2.90
C ASP A 92 0.00 -11.86 1.97
N PHE A 93 -0.14 -10.56 2.28
CA PHE A 93 -0.90 -9.59 1.48
C PHE A 93 0.01 -8.59 0.74
N ALA A 94 1.28 -8.93 0.56
CA ALA A 94 2.27 -8.05 -0.08
C ALA A 94 1.88 -7.64 -1.51
N GLU A 95 1.21 -8.50 -2.29
CA GLU A 95 0.76 -8.16 -3.65
C GLU A 95 -0.25 -7.00 -3.65
N ASP A 96 -1.18 -6.94 -2.68
CA ASP A 96 -2.11 -5.80 -2.55
C ASP A 96 -1.34 -4.51 -2.23
N THR A 97 -0.32 -4.61 -1.39
CA THR A 97 0.56 -3.47 -1.09
C THR A 97 1.34 -3.03 -2.33
N TYR A 98 1.92 -3.95 -3.10
CA TYR A 98 2.68 -3.62 -4.31
C TYR A 98 1.79 -2.91 -5.34
N ARG A 99 0.57 -3.40 -5.59
CA ARG A 99 -0.40 -2.75 -6.46
C ARG A 99 -0.79 -1.36 -5.95
N THR A 100 -1.01 -1.22 -4.66
CA THR A 100 -1.31 0.06 -4.03
C THR A 100 -0.19 1.08 -4.23
N LEU A 101 1.06 0.66 -4.17
CA LEU A 101 2.23 1.53 -4.41
C LEU A 101 2.28 2.08 -5.84
N THR A 102 1.56 1.48 -6.81
CA THR A 102 1.45 2.06 -8.16
C THR A 102 0.54 3.29 -8.21
N ALA A 103 -0.38 3.41 -7.26
CA ALA A 103 -1.40 4.45 -7.24
C ALA A 103 -1.02 5.67 -6.38
N VAL A 104 0.15 5.66 -5.74
CA VAL A 104 0.57 6.74 -4.85
C VAL A 104 1.75 7.54 -5.39
N ASP A 105 1.85 8.77 -4.93
CA ASP A 105 2.90 9.71 -5.35
C ASP A 105 4.06 9.77 -4.33
N SER A 106 3.82 9.30 -3.08
CA SER A 106 4.82 9.20 -2.02
C SER A 106 4.44 8.10 -1.01
N VAL A 107 5.35 7.79 -0.08
CA VAL A 107 5.17 6.72 0.91
C VAL A 107 5.66 7.18 2.28
N ILE A 108 4.93 6.80 3.33
CA ILE A 108 5.41 6.87 4.71
C ILE A 108 5.74 5.45 5.18
N ILE A 109 7.00 5.22 5.56
CA ILE A 109 7.46 3.96 6.16
C ILE A 109 7.43 4.10 7.68
N VAL A 110 6.74 3.20 8.37
CA VAL A 110 6.72 3.17 9.83
C VAL A 110 7.67 2.09 10.33
N VAL A 111 8.62 2.49 11.18
CA VAL A 111 9.64 1.64 11.78
C VAL A 111 9.48 1.63 13.30
N ASP A 112 9.56 0.47 13.94
CA ASP A 112 9.55 0.34 15.39
C ASP A 112 10.94 0.64 15.96
N VAL A 113 11.07 1.60 16.89
CA VAL A 113 12.36 2.01 17.48
C VAL A 113 13.12 0.86 18.15
N ALA A 114 12.41 -0.15 18.67
CA ALA A 114 13.04 -1.29 19.32
C ALA A 114 13.53 -2.35 18.32
N LYS A 115 12.80 -2.52 17.20
CA LYS A 115 13.06 -3.58 16.21
C LYS A 115 13.91 -3.13 15.03
N GLY A 116 13.87 -1.85 14.68
CA GLY A 116 14.57 -1.33 13.51
C GLY A 116 13.98 -1.78 12.18
N VAL A 117 14.84 -2.02 11.20
CA VAL A 117 14.45 -2.42 9.84
C VAL A 117 14.19 -3.91 9.76
N GLU A 118 12.92 -4.29 9.62
CA GLU A 118 12.48 -5.68 9.52
C GLU A 118 12.34 -6.12 8.06
N GLN A 119 12.27 -7.43 7.82
CA GLN A 119 12.29 -8.03 6.47
C GLN A 119 11.25 -7.43 5.51
N GLN A 120 10.01 -7.23 5.97
CA GLN A 120 8.96 -6.68 5.12
C GLN A 120 9.25 -5.23 4.72
N THR A 121 9.83 -4.44 5.62
CA THR A 121 10.25 -3.06 5.33
C THR A 121 11.27 -3.01 4.19
N ARG A 122 12.26 -3.93 4.18
CA ARG A 122 13.25 -4.03 3.10
C ARG A 122 12.60 -4.32 1.75
N LYS A 123 11.71 -5.33 1.70
CA LYS A 123 10.99 -5.71 0.46
C LYS A 123 10.16 -4.55 -0.10
N LEU A 124 9.43 -3.85 0.77
CA LEU A 124 8.60 -2.71 0.37
C LEU A 124 9.44 -1.53 -0.11
N MET A 125 10.59 -1.29 0.52
CA MET A 125 11.52 -0.25 0.06
C MET A 125 12.13 -0.57 -1.31
N GLU A 126 12.37 -1.84 -1.64
CA GLU A 126 12.81 -2.23 -2.98
C GLU A 126 11.80 -1.81 -4.05
N VAL A 127 10.51 -2.01 -3.79
CA VAL A 127 9.44 -1.57 -4.71
C VAL A 127 9.40 -0.04 -4.84
N CYS A 128 9.52 0.69 -3.73
CA CYS A 128 9.60 2.15 -3.77
C CYS A 128 10.80 2.64 -4.61
N ARG A 129 11.95 1.98 -4.45
CA ARG A 129 13.18 2.31 -5.19
C ARG A 129 13.04 2.04 -6.69
N MET A 130 12.44 0.90 -7.10
CA MET A 130 12.20 0.58 -8.51
C MET A 130 11.37 1.65 -9.22
N ARG A 131 10.54 2.37 -8.47
CA ARG A 131 9.64 3.41 -8.99
C ARG A 131 10.13 4.84 -8.70
N ASN A 132 11.29 5.00 -8.07
CA ASN A 132 11.78 6.28 -7.56
C ASN A 132 10.71 7.02 -6.74
N THR A 133 9.96 6.28 -5.92
CA THR A 133 8.89 6.86 -5.08
C THR A 133 9.53 7.56 -3.89
N PRO A 134 9.24 8.86 -3.64
CA PRO A 134 9.69 9.57 -2.44
C PRO A 134 9.20 8.90 -1.17
N VAL A 135 10.09 8.76 -0.20
CA VAL A 135 9.83 8.05 1.06
C VAL A 135 10.13 8.96 2.24
N ILE A 136 9.20 9.03 3.19
CA ILE A 136 9.41 9.59 4.52
C ILE A 136 9.40 8.44 5.52
N ILE A 137 10.28 8.48 6.52
CA ILE A 137 10.38 7.45 7.55
C ILE A 137 9.87 8.00 8.87
N PHE A 138 8.99 7.26 9.53
CA PHE A 138 8.51 7.56 10.88
C PHE A 138 8.97 6.49 11.85
N VAL A 139 9.95 6.83 12.71
CA VAL A 139 10.44 5.97 13.79
C VAL A 139 9.47 6.09 14.97
N ASN A 140 8.71 5.03 15.20
CA ASN A 140 7.56 4.99 16.09
C ASN A 140 7.88 4.30 17.42
N LYS A 141 7.04 4.54 18.42
CA LYS A 141 7.04 3.92 19.75
C LYS A 141 8.16 4.39 20.68
N LEU A 142 8.57 5.63 20.56
CA LEU A 142 9.57 6.25 21.45
C LEU A 142 9.18 6.26 22.94
N ASP A 143 7.92 6.04 23.25
CA ASP A 143 7.40 5.84 24.61
C ASP A 143 7.81 4.51 25.24
N ARG A 144 8.53 3.65 24.52
CA ARG A 144 9.04 2.35 24.97
C ARG A 144 10.56 2.31 24.91
N GLU A 145 11.16 1.39 25.66
CA GLU A 145 12.57 1.07 25.52
C GLU A 145 12.89 0.70 24.07
N GLY A 146 13.93 1.31 23.52
CA GLY A 146 14.32 1.17 22.14
C GLY A 146 15.82 1.32 21.95
N ARG A 147 16.24 1.28 20.68
CA ARG A 147 17.64 1.44 20.30
C ARG A 147 18.02 2.91 20.23
N ASP A 148 19.31 3.18 20.26
CA ASP A 148 19.81 4.54 20.08
C ASP A 148 19.36 5.12 18.74
N PRO A 149 18.91 6.39 18.67
CA PRO A 149 18.48 7.01 17.42
C PRO A 149 19.54 7.04 16.31
N PHE A 150 20.82 7.19 16.63
CA PHE A 150 21.90 7.14 15.63
C PHE A 150 22.06 5.73 15.07
N ASP A 151 22.00 4.68 15.91
CA ASP A 151 22.03 3.30 15.45
C ASP A 151 20.88 2.97 14.50
N ILE A 152 19.69 3.56 14.75
CA ILE A 152 18.53 3.42 13.86
C ILE A 152 18.78 4.12 12.52
N LEU A 153 19.35 5.33 12.52
CA LEU A 153 19.67 6.05 11.28
C LEU A 153 20.69 5.27 10.41
N ASP A 154 21.74 4.75 11.03
CA ASP A 154 22.77 3.94 10.34
C ASP A 154 22.17 2.67 9.74
N GLU A 155 21.25 2.00 10.47
CA GLU A 155 20.55 0.83 9.96
C GLU A 155 19.61 1.19 8.81
N LEU A 156 18.88 2.31 8.90
CA LEU A 156 18.00 2.78 7.82
C LEU A 156 18.80 3.01 6.53
N GLU A 157 19.97 3.66 6.60
CA GLU A 157 20.82 3.89 5.43
C GLU A 157 21.36 2.59 4.85
N SER A 158 21.93 1.74 5.70
CA SER A 158 22.58 0.50 5.26
C SER A 158 21.60 -0.52 4.71
N GLU A 159 20.46 -0.73 5.39
CA GLU A 159 19.48 -1.75 5.05
C GLU A 159 18.50 -1.31 3.95
N LEU A 160 18.07 -0.04 3.99
CA LEU A 160 17.15 0.49 2.98
C LEU A 160 17.88 1.07 1.75
N LYS A 161 19.20 1.25 1.83
CA LYS A 161 20.05 1.79 0.76
C LYS A 161 19.55 3.13 0.22
N ILE A 162 19.25 4.04 1.12
CA ILE A 162 18.78 5.40 0.85
C ILE A 162 19.46 6.35 1.85
N GLY A 163 19.87 7.53 1.41
CA GLY A 163 20.35 8.55 2.34
C GLY A 163 19.23 8.98 3.29
N VAL A 164 19.55 9.27 4.54
CA VAL A 164 18.56 9.76 5.51
C VAL A 164 18.92 11.13 6.01
N ARG A 165 17.88 11.92 6.34
CA ARG A 165 18.01 13.20 7.05
C ARG A 165 16.98 13.29 8.16
N PRO A 166 17.36 13.29 9.44
CA PRO A 166 16.42 13.55 10.52
C PRO A 166 15.88 14.98 10.42
N LEU A 167 14.57 15.13 10.41
CA LEU A 167 13.84 16.40 10.48
C LEU A 167 13.20 16.61 11.85
N SER A 168 13.22 15.61 12.71
CA SER A 168 12.97 15.76 14.15
C SER A 168 13.95 14.89 14.93
N TRP A 169 14.21 15.24 16.20
CA TRP A 169 15.13 14.50 17.06
C TRP A 169 14.52 14.25 18.45
N PRO A 170 14.60 13.02 18.98
CA PRO A 170 14.00 12.69 20.25
C PRO A 170 14.83 13.20 21.43
N ILE A 171 14.15 13.64 22.48
CA ILE A 171 14.74 14.00 23.76
C ILE A 171 14.53 12.83 24.70
N ASN A 172 15.52 11.94 24.75
CA ASN A 172 15.48 10.63 25.37
C ASN A 172 14.45 9.68 24.73
N ILE A 173 14.39 8.45 25.23
CA ILE A 173 13.46 7.38 24.80
C ILE A 173 12.97 6.60 26.03
N GLY A 174 11.92 5.78 25.84
CA GLY A 174 11.34 4.95 26.89
C GLY A 174 10.73 5.76 28.03
N ALA A 175 10.97 5.33 29.24
CA ALA A 175 10.44 5.99 30.44
C ALA A 175 10.96 7.43 30.65
N LYS A 176 12.07 7.78 30.02
CA LYS A 176 12.70 9.11 30.10
C LYS A 176 12.34 10.01 28.91
N PHE A 177 11.49 9.55 27.99
CA PHE A 177 11.09 10.32 26.83
C PHE A 177 10.39 11.62 27.24
N LYS A 178 10.94 12.75 26.85
CA LYS A 178 10.43 14.09 27.20
C LYS A 178 9.76 14.81 26.04
N GLY A 179 10.18 14.51 24.82
CA GLY A 179 9.69 15.21 23.66
C GLY A 179 10.56 15.00 22.43
N VAL A 180 10.26 15.74 21.37
CA VAL A 180 11.12 15.87 20.18
C VAL A 180 11.42 17.34 19.90
N TYR A 181 12.60 17.56 19.37
CA TYR A 181 12.95 18.81 18.72
C TYR A 181 12.66 18.68 17.22
N ASN A 182 11.81 19.57 16.70
CA ASN A 182 11.52 19.66 15.27
C ASN A 182 12.60 20.50 14.60
N ILE A 183 13.51 19.82 13.90
CA ILE A 183 14.65 20.48 13.21
C ILE A 183 14.14 21.32 12.03
N TYR A 184 13.07 20.86 11.35
CA TYR A 184 12.53 21.53 10.18
C TYR A 184 11.87 22.88 10.49
N GLU A 185 11.16 22.96 11.62
CA GLU A 185 10.42 24.16 12.04
C GLU A 185 11.05 24.90 13.21
N ASN A 186 12.18 24.41 13.73
CA ASN A 186 12.89 24.95 14.88
C ASN A 186 11.97 25.13 16.11
N SER A 187 11.31 24.06 16.52
CA SER A 187 10.38 24.04 17.65
C SER A 187 10.60 22.86 18.57
N LEU A 188 10.24 23.02 19.83
CA LEU A 188 10.30 21.98 20.84
C LEU A 188 8.90 21.49 21.16
N ASP A 189 8.65 20.20 20.91
CA ASP A 189 7.39 19.54 21.17
C ASP A 189 7.52 18.63 22.39
N LEU A 190 6.83 18.98 23.48
CA LEU A 190 6.98 18.30 24.78
C LEU A 190 5.93 17.20 24.96
N PHE A 191 6.40 16.06 25.46
CA PHE A 191 5.55 14.92 25.79
C PHE A 191 4.89 15.12 27.16
N LYS A 192 3.55 15.11 27.19
CA LYS A 192 2.78 14.98 28.43
C LYS A 192 2.03 13.64 28.40
N PRO A 193 2.16 12.79 29.45
CA PRO A 193 1.56 11.45 29.47
C PRO A 193 0.02 11.46 29.56
N ASP A 194 -0.64 12.57 29.34
CA ASP A 194 -2.10 12.69 29.37
C ASP A 194 -2.69 12.40 27.99
N LYS A 195 -3.43 11.29 27.89
CA LYS A 195 -3.98 10.71 26.65
C LYS A 195 -4.99 11.58 25.89
N GLN A 196 -5.33 12.76 26.38
CA GLN A 196 -6.45 13.55 25.86
C GLN A 196 -6.12 14.98 25.45
N LYS A 197 -4.91 15.48 25.59
CA LYS A 197 -4.62 16.90 25.33
C LYS A 197 -3.49 17.13 24.33
N VAL A 198 -3.69 18.23 23.59
CA VAL A 198 -2.76 18.85 22.67
C VAL A 198 -1.36 18.95 23.29
N GLN A 199 -0.35 18.57 22.51
CA GLN A 199 1.06 18.76 22.82
C GLN A 199 1.34 20.21 23.20
N GLU A 200 2.22 20.42 24.17
CA GLU A 200 2.74 21.74 24.44
C GLU A 200 3.89 22.01 23.46
N ARG A 201 3.64 22.86 22.49
CA ARG A 201 4.64 23.33 21.55
C ARG A 201 5.27 24.59 22.10
N VAL A 202 6.59 24.59 22.20
CA VAL A 202 7.38 25.76 22.58
C VAL A 202 8.15 26.23 21.34
N GLU A 203 7.73 27.35 20.78
CA GLU A 203 8.51 27.99 19.72
C GLU A 203 9.75 28.61 20.32
N ILE A 204 10.91 28.27 19.78
CA ILE A 204 12.21 28.74 20.21
C ILE A 204 12.93 29.44 19.07
N THR A 205 13.81 30.37 19.39
CA THR A 205 14.60 31.08 18.37
C THR A 205 15.72 30.17 17.86
N ASP A 206 16.39 29.51 18.80
CA ASP A 206 17.44 28.53 18.58
C ASP A 206 17.64 27.67 19.84
N LEU A 207 18.56 26.73 19.80
CA LEU A 207 18.83 25.81 20.91
C LEU A 207 19.53 26.45 22.12
N SER A 208 20.01 27.69 22.00
CA SER A 208 20.55 28.47 23.13
C SER A 208 19.45 29.15 23.94
N ASP A 209 18.21 29.13 23.49
CA ASP A 209 17.06 29.69 24.18
C ASP A 209 16.92 29.08 25.59
N PRO A 210 16.89 29.87 26.66
CA PRO A 210 16.75 29.39 28.03
C PRO A 210 15.49 28.50 28.24
N ARG A 211 14.45 28.71 27.46
CA ARG A 211 13.21 27.90 27.50
C ARG A 211 13.45 26.41 27.20
N VAL A 212 14.52 26.07 26.46
CA VAL A 212 14.90 24.67 26.23
C VAL A 212 15.31 24.00 27.54
N GLU A 213 16.17 24.65 28.33
CA GLU A 213 16.61 24.13 29.63
C GLU A 213 15.50 24.12 30.66
N GLU A 214 14.63 25.13 30.67
CA GLU A 214 13.44 25.15 31.53
C GLU A 214 12.50 23.99 31.24
N ALA A 215 12.35 23.63 29.96
CA ALA A 215 11.42 22.59 29.49
C ALA A 215 11.95 21.18 29.74
N VAL A 216 13.23 20.91 29.44
CA VAL A 216 13.77 19.54 29.45
C VAL A 216 14.86 19.31 30.52
N GLY A 217 15.34 20.35 31.15
CA GLY A 217 16.42 20.31 32.11
C GLY A 217 17.81 20.45 31.46
N GLU A 218 18.77 20.95 32.24
CA GLU A 218 20.12 21.32 31.76
C GLU A 218 20.85 20.14 31.07
N THR A 219 20.81 18.95 31.68
CA THR A 219 21.51 17.77 31.16
C THR A 219 20.97 17.34 29.81
N ASP A 220 19.63 17.27 29.64
CA ASP A 220 19.01 16.84 28.41
C ASP A 220 19.09 17.90 27.31
N ALA A 221 19.07 19.19 27.69
CA ALA A 221 19.31 20.30 26.78
C ALA A 221 20.75 20.30 26.23
N ALA A 222 21.74 20.04 27.10
CA ALA A 222 23.13 19.90 26.66
C ALA A 222 23.32 18.72 25.69
N LYS A 223 22.76 17.57 26.04
CA LYS A 223 22.79 16.38 25.13
C LYS A 223 22.11 16.66 23.81
N LEU A 224 20.96 17.32 23.80
CA LEU A 224 20.25 17.67 22.57
C LEU A 224 21.11 18.56 21.66
N ARG A 225 21.83 19.54 22.22
CA ARG A 225 22.75 20.41 21.47
C ARG A 225 23.89 19.60 20.85
N GLU A 226 24.50 18.70 21.60
CA GLU A 226 25.57 17.81 21.14
C GLU A 226 25.07 16.89 20.01
N ASP A 227 23.93 16.26 20.19
CA ASP A 227 23.32 15.36 19.17
C ASP A 227 23.04 16.13 17.87
N LEU A 228 22.53 17.37 17.95
CA LEU A 228 22.23 18.16 16.75
C LEU A 228 23.48 18.70 16.05
N GLU A 229 24.54 18.97 16.78
CA GLU A 229 25.86 19.31 16.21
C GLU A 229 26.40 18.09 15.41
N LEU A 230 26.30 16.87 15.97
CA LEU A 230 26.65 15.64 15.28
C LEU A 230 25.81 15.42 14.02
N ILE A 231 24.49 15.60 14.10
CA ILE A 231 23.58 15.49 12.94
C ILE A 231 24.00 16.44 11.82
N SER A 232 24.29 17.69 12.17
CA SER A 232 24.71 18.70 11.18
C SER A 232 26.06 18.41 10.56
N GLY A 233 26.95 17.70 11.28
CA GLY A 233 28.27 17.31 10.78
C GLY A 233 28.29 16.02 9.97
N VAL A 234 27.36 15.10 10.22
CA VAL A 234 27.35 13.75 9.63
C VAL A 234 26.35 13.63 8.49
N TYR A 235 25.15 14.19 8.64
CA TYR A 235 24.08 14.04 7.65
C TYR A 235 23.98 15.28 6.76
N PRO A 236 23.75 15.11 5.44
CA PRO A 236 23.57 16.25 4.53
C PRO A 236 22.33 17.05 4.92
N ASP A 237 22.29 18.32 4.58
CA ASP A 237 21.08 19.12 4.71
C ASP A 237 19.94 18.54 3.89
N PHE A 238 18.70 18.83 4.32
CA PHE A 238 17.53 18.35 3.59
C PHE A 238 17.48 18.97 2.20
N ASP A 239 17.55 18.12 1.19
CA ASP A 239 17.43 18.47 -0.23
C ASP A 239 16.11 17.91 -0.77
N GLU A 240 15.18 18.80 -1.10
CA GLU A 240 13.87 18.44 -1.61
C GLU A 240 13.96 17.71 -2.97
N GLU A 241 14.91 18.08 -3.85
CA GLU A 241 15.07 17.40 -5.14
C GLU A 241 15.55 15.96 -4.96
N GLU A 242 16.51 15.71 -4.08
CA GLU A 242 16.99 14.35 -3.80
C GLU A 242 15.90 13.52 -3.10
N TYR A 243 15.07 14.13 -2.25
CA TYR A 243 13.88 13.49 -1.69
C TYR A 243 12.87 13.12 -2.79
N LEU A 244 12.51 14.06 -3.67
CA LEU A 244 11.57 13.82 -4.76
C LEU A 244 12.06 12.77 -5.78
N ARG A 245 13.38 12.60 -5.89
CA ARG A 245 14.02 11.55 -6.71
C ARG A 245 14.09 10.18 -5.99
N GLY A 246 13.67 10.10 -4.73
CA GLY A 246 13.74 8.87 -3.92
C GLY A 246 15.15 8.48 -3.48
N LYS A 247 16.07 9.43 -3.37
CA LYS A 247 17.46 9.21 -2.94
C LYS A 247 17.74 9.62 -1.49
N LEU A 248 16.94 10.54 -0.95
CA LEU A 248 17.01 11.02 0.42
C LEU A 248 15.66 10.80 1.10
N ALA A 249 15.66 10.25 2.31
CA ALA A 249 14.46 10.06 3.12
C ALA A 249 14.50 10.96 4.36
N PRO A 250 13.56 11.91 4.51
CA PRO A 250 13.34 12.59 5.80
C PRO A 250 12.92 11.58 6.87
N VAL A 251 13.48 11.72 8.07
CA VAL A 251 13.18 10.86 9.22
C VAL A 251 12.53 11.69 10.34
N PHE A 252 11.38 11.21 10.82
CA PHE A 252 10.66 11.73 11.96
C PHE A 252 10.62 10.71 13.08
N PHE A 253 10.65 11.19 14.31
CA PHE A 253 10.59 10.40 15.52
C PHE A 253 9.30 10.70 16.29
N GLY A 254 8.65 9.67 16.86
CA GLY A 254 7.43 9.91 17.62
C GLY A 254 6.82 8.67 18.28
N SER A 255 5.61 8.85 18.80
CA SER A 255 4.75 7.78 19.33
C SER A 255 3.32 7.98 18.82
N ALA A 256 2.95 7.19 17.82
CA ALA A 256 1.60 7.25 17.26
C ALA A 256 0.52 6.95 18.31
N LEU A 257 0.78 6.02 19.24
CA LEU A 257 -0.17 5.67 20.31
C LEU A 257 -0.50 6.90 21.17
N ASN A 258 0.50 7.67 21.53
CA ASN A 258 0.36 8.86 22.36
C ASN A 258 0.13 10.13 21.56
N THR A 259 -0.04 10.01 20.24
CA THR A 259 -0.31 11.15 19.33
C THR A 259 0.86 12.13 19.21
N PHE A 260 2.08 11.65 19.47
CA PHE A 260 3.26 12.47 19.58
C PHE A 260 4.14 12.41 18.32
N GLY A 261 4.63 13.55 17.82
CA GLY A 261 5.39 13.64 16.57
C GLY A 261 4.56 13.43 15.30
N VAL A 262 3.26 13.15 15.43
CA VAL A 262 2.38 12.84 14.29
C VAL A 262 1.89 14.11 13.59
N LYS A 263 1.61 15.16 14.37
CA LYS A 263 1.20 16.44 13.79
C LYS A 263 2.37 17.08 13.04
N GLU A 264 3.55 17.05 13.62
CA GLU A 264 4.80 17.56 13.06
C GLU A 264 5.13 16.82 11.75
N LEU A 265 4.98 15.50 11.73
CA LEU A 265 5.08 14.69 10.50
C LEU A 265 4.07 15.19 9.46
N LEU A 266 2.80 15.39 9.82
CA LEU A 266 1.76 15.78 8.87
C LEU A 266 1.98 17.20 8.34
N ASP A 267 2.34 18.15 9.22
CA ASP A 267 2.60 19.55 8.86
C ASP A 267 3.79 19.67 7.89
N CYS A 268 4.85 18.90 8.12
CA CYS A 268 5.97 18.85 7.21
C CYS A 268 5.62 18.10 5.92
N PHE A 269 4.95 16.95 6.04
CA PHE A 269 4.56 16.11 4.91
C PHE A 269 3.79 16.90 3.85
N VAL A 270 2.76 17.66 4.22
CA VAL A 270 1.96 18.41 3.25
C VAL A 270 2.76 19.47 2.49
N LYS A 271 3.86 19.97 3.08
CA LYS A 271 4.76 20.97 2.47
C LYS A 271 5.73 20.32 1.48
N ILE A 272 6.40 19.22 1.86
CA ILE A 272 7.48 18.60 1.08
C ILE A 272 7.03 17.46 0.16
N ALA A 273 5.92 16.78 0.47
CA ALA A 273 5.43 15.68 -0.36
C ALA A 273 5.05 16.19 -1.77
N PRO A 274 5.29 15.37 -2.81
CA PRO A 274 4.97 15.79 -4.17
C PRO A 274 3.46 15.97 -4.36
N SER A 275 3.10 16.91 -5.22
CA SER A 275 1.82 16.88 -5.92
C SER A 275 1.78 15.65 -6.86
N PRO A 276 0.63 15.30 -7.43
CA PRO A 276 0.52 14.19 -8.37
C PRO A 276 1.61 14.18 -9.42
N ARG A 277 2.28 13.04 -9.57
CA ARG A 277 3.45 12.87 -10.43
C ARG A 277 3.04 12.35 -11.81
N PRO A 278 3.85 12.61 -12.87
CA PRO A 278 3.68 11.95 -14.15
C PRO A 278 3.67 10.43 -14.02
N THR A 279 2.80 9.77 -14.77
CA THR A 279 2.63 8.31 -14.74
C THR A 279 3.02 7.72 -16.09
N GLN A 280 3.79 6.63 -16.07
CA GLN A 280 4.26 6.00 -17.29
C GLN A 280 3.19 5.05 -17.85
N ALA A 281 2.79 5.28 -19.09
CA ALA A 281 2.10 4.32 -19.93
C ALA A 281 3.08 3.65 -20.91
N ASP A 282 2.65 2.59 -21.59
CA ASP A 282 3.50 1.93 -22.60
C ASP A 282 3.75 2.85 -23.80
N GLU A 283 2.76 3.64 -24.16
CA GLU A 283 2.78 4.53 -25.31
C GLU A 283 3.58 5.81 -25.04
N ARG A 284 3.44 6.38 -23.83
CA ARG A 284 4.10 7.65 -23.45
C ARG A 284 3.99 7.93 -21.94
N GLU A 285 4.70 8.96 -21.50
CA GLU A 285 4.49 9.56 -20.18
C GLU A 285 3.22 10.41 -20.18
N ILE A 286 2.37 10.24 -19.17
CA ILE A 286 1.15 10.98 -18.95
C ILE A 286 1.38 12.01 -17.85
N ARG A 287 1.13 13.28 -18.15
CA ARG A 287 1.28 14.38 -17.19
C ARG A 287 -0.04 14.75 -16.55
N PRO A 288 -0.05 15.06 -15.25
CA PRO A 288 -1.27 15.43 -14.54
C PRO A 288 -2.01 16.64 -15.15
N GLU A 289 -1.28 17.58 -15.73
CA GLU A 289 -1.79 18.83 -16.28
C GLU A 289 -2.49 18.68 -17.64
N GLU A 290 -2.47 17.49 -18.25
CA GLU A 290 -3.16 17.24 -19.52
C GLU A 290 -4.67 17.41 -19.34
N GLU A 291 -5.34 18.02 -20.33
CA GLU A 291 -6.79 18.29 -20.25
C GLU A 291 -7.63 17.02 -20.33
N ALA A 292 -7.18 16.04 -21.13
CA ALA A 292 -7.90 14.78 -21.31
C ALA A 292 -7.77 13.89 -20.06
N PHE A 293 -8.92 13.40 -19.60
CA PHE A 293 -8.93 12.45 -18.48
C PHE A 293 -8.28 11.12 -18.86
N SER A 294 -7.43 10.65 -17.96
CA SER A 294 -6.95 9.28 -17.94
C SER A 294 -6.81 8.77 -16.50
N GLY A 295 -6.96 7.47 -16.33
CA GLY A 295 -6.79 6.80 -15.04
C GLY A 295 -6.76 5.29 -15.19
N PHE A 296 -6.33 4.60 -14.16
CA PHE A 296 -6.25 3.15 -14.16
C PHE A 296 -6.80 2.51 -12.89
N VAL A 297 -7.30 1.29 -13.02
CA VAL A 297 -7.81 0.47 -11.92
C VAL A 297 -6.64 -0.23 -11.24
N PHE A 298 -6.31 0.16 -10.01
CA PHE A 298 -5.24 -0.50 -9.24
C PHE A 298 -5.77 -1.53 -8.23
N LYS A 299 -7.07 -1.46 -7.91
CA LYS A 299 -7.72 -2.34 -6.94
C LYS A 299 -9.19 -2.55 -7.26
N ILE A 300 -9.68 -3.75 -7.00
CA ILE A 300 -11.12 -4.07 -7.03
C ILE A 300 -11.49 -4.64 -5.65
N HIS A 301 -12.69 -4.33 -5.20
CA HIS A 301 -13.23 -4.88 -3.98
C HIS A 301 -14.68 -5.32 -4.17
N ALA A 302 -14.95 -6.59 -3.91
CA ALA A 302 -16.30 -7.16 -4.00
C ALA A 302 -16.99 -7.11 -2.62
N ASN A 303 -18.32 -7.03 -2.64
CA ASN A 303 -19.18 -7.17 -1.46
C ASN A 303 -18.88 -6.21 -0.30
N MET A 304 -18.46 -4.97 -0.58
CA MET A 304 -18.29 -3.94 0.46
C MET A 304 -19.58 -3.63 1.20
N ASP A 305 -20.74 -3.87 0.59
CA ASP A 305 -22.05 -3.82 1.23
C ASP A 305 -22.67 -5.21 1.18
N PRO A 306 -22.91 -5.86 2.35
CA PRO A 306 -23.52 -7.19 2.41
C PRO A 306 -24.91 -7.26 1.75
N ASN A 307 -25.62 -6.12 1.66
CA ASN A 307 -26.96 -6.03 1.07
C ASN A 307 -26.93 -5.81 -0.44
N HIS A 308 -25.81 -5.30 -0.97
CA HIS A 308 -25.63 -5.00 -2.38
C HIS A 308 -24.40 -5.74 -2.91
N ARG A 309 -24.62 -6.80 -3.66
CA ARG A 309 -23.58 -7.65 -4.28
C ARG A 309 -22.88 -6.93 -5.45
N SER A 310 -22.36 -5.72 -5.20
CA SER A 310 -21.64 -4.92 -6.17
C SER A 310 -20.14 -4.92 -5.86
N CYS A 311 -19.31 -4.92 -6.89
CA CYS A 311 -17.89 -4.64 -6.79
C CYS A 311 -17.66 -3.13 -6.89
N ILE A 312 -16.54 -2.67 -6.35
CA ILE A 312 -16.05 -1.31 -6.54
C ILE A 312 -14.64 -1.41 -7.12
N ALA A 313 -14.45 -0.82 -8.29
CA ALA A 313 -13.13 -0.64 -8.88
C ALA A 313 -12.55 0.71 -8.41
N PHE A 314 -11.34 0.71 -7.88
CA PHE A 314 -10.64 1.91 -7.43
C PHE A 314 -9.75 2.41 -8.57
N VAL A 315 -10.07 3.60 -9.06
CA VAL A 315 -9.39 4.25 -10.17
C VAL A 315 -8.53 5.39 -9.66
N LYS A 316 -7.23 5.35 -9.92
CA LYS A 316 -6.33 6.50 -9.75
C LYS A 316 -6.54 7.43 -10.94
N VAL A 317 -6.84 8.70 -10.67
CA VAL A 317 -6.86 9.75 -11.70
C VAL A 317 -5.42 10.17 -11.99
N CYS A 318 -4.99 10.03 -13.24
CA CYS A 318 -3.62 10.35 -13.67
C CYS A 318 -3.52 11.68 -14.39
N SER A 319 -4.51 12.03 -15.21
CA SER A 319 -4.57 13.31 -15.93
C SER A 319 -6.00 13.82 -16.09
N GLY A 320 -6.11 15.09 -16.35
CA GLY A 320 -7.38 15.76 -16.65
C GLY A 320 -8.35 15.77 -15.48
N LYS A 321 -9.60 15.94 -15.79
CA LYS A 321 -10.70 16.01 -14.82
C LYS A 321 -11.66 14.86 -15.02
N PHE A 322 -11.87 14.08 -13.96
CA PHE A 322 -12.98 13.14 -13.91
C PHE A 322 -14.28 13.89 -13.64
N GLU A 323 -15.30 13.64 -14.42
CA GLU A 323 -16.65 14.19 -14.23
C GLU A 323 -17.70 13.10 -14.19
N ARG A 324 -18.61 13.18 -13.23
CA ARG A 324 -19.73 12.26 -13.13
C ARG A 324 -20.57 12.26 -14.41
N ASN A 325 -20.98 11.10 -14.87
CA ASN A 325 -21.76 10.91 -16.10
C ASN A 325 -21.09 11.32 -17.42
N ALA A 326 -19.82 11.72 -17.42
CA ALA A 326 -19.06 11.88 -18.64
C ALA A 326 -18.81 10.52 -19.33
N PRO A 327 -18.60 10.49 -20.65
CA PRO A 327 -18.28 9.26 -21.35
C PRO A 327 -16.81 8.89 -21.13
N TYR A 328 -16.54 7.64 -20.72
CA TYR A 328 -15.20 7.09 -20.56
C TYR A 328 -15.05 5.80 -21.34
N LYS A 329 -13.93 5.68 -22.04
CA LYS A 329 -13.54 4.48 -22.78
C LYS A 329 -12.73 3.55 -21.86
N GLN A 330 -13.19 2.32 -21.69
CA GLN A 330 -12.38 1.23 -21.13
C GLN A 330 -11.52 0.65 -22.25
N VAL A 331 -10.22 0.90 -22.20
CA VAL A 331 -9.30 0.60 -23.31
C VAL A 331 -9.29 -0.89 -23.66
N ARG A 332 -9.20 -1.78 -22.67
CA ARG A 332 -9.17 -3.24 -22.88
C ARG A 332 -10.37 -3.79 -23.65
N THR A 333 -11.57 -3.25 -23.43
CA THR A 333 -12.81 -3.77 -24.06
C THR A 333 -13.32 -2.89 -25.20
N ASP A 334 -12.68 -1.75 -25.43
CA ASP A 334 -13.08 -0.71 -26.40
C ASP A 334 -14.52 -0.18 -26.19
N LYS A 335 -15.06 -0.36 -24.97
CA LYS A 335 -16.42 0.07 -24.63
C LYS A 335 -16.41 1.44 -23.97
N VAL A 336 -17.40 2.26 -24.33
CA VAL A 336 -17.66 3.54 -23.69
C VAL A 336 -18.84 3.40 -22.74
N PHE A 337 -18.67 3.92 -21.53
CA PHE A 337 -19.71 3.89 -20.50
C PHE A 337 -19.70 5.21 -19.69
N ARG A 338 -20.76 5.40 -18.88
CA ARG A 338 -20.92 6.56 -18.01
C ARG A 338 -21.02 6.10 -16.56
N ILE A 339 -20.33 6.78 -15.67
CA ILE A 339 -20.30 6.45 -14.25
C ILE A 339 -21.31 7.35 -13.53
N ALA A 340 -22.45 6.77 -13.16
CA ALA A 340 -23.55 7.51 -12.55
C ALA A 340 -23.38 7.79 -11.04
N ALA A 341 -22.69 6.89 -10.33
CA ALA A 341 -22.49 6.99 -8.89
C ALA A 341 -21.02 6.72 -8.47
N PRO A 342 -20.09 7.55 -8.96
CA PRO A 342 -18.70 7.45 -8.52
C PRO A 342 -18.60 7.84 -7.05
N THR A 343 -17.75 7.17 -6.29
CA THR A 343 -17.63 7.39 -4.85
C THR A 343 -16.21 7.83 -4.47
N ALA A 344 -16.12 8.78 -3.54
CA ALA A 344 -14.91 9.00 -2.76
C ALA A 344 -15.10 8.43 -1.35
N PHE A 345 -14.00 8.09 -0.73
CA PHE A 345 -13.97 7.51 0.59
C PHE A 345 -13.44 8.55 1.58
N MET A 346 -14.35 9.17 2.35
CA MET A 346 -14.01 10.06 3.44
C MET A 346 -14.14 9.29 4.76
N ALA A 347 -13.02 8.76 5.24
CA ALA A 347 -13.00 7.84 6.38
C ALA A 347 -13.98 6.67 6.18
N GLN A 348 -15.01 6.54 7.02
CA GLN A 348 -16.03 5.47 6.91
C GLN A 348 -17.20 5.80 5.98
N ARG A 349 -17.26 7.01 5.42
CA ARG A 349 -18.39 7.46 4.61
C ARG A 349 -18.08 7.39 3.13
N LYS A 350 -18.98 6.78 2.37
CA LYS A 350 -18.99 6.83 0.91
C LYS A 350 -19.78 8.05 0.48
N ASN A 351 -19.14 8.98 -0.20
CA ASN A 351 -19.81 10.15 -0.77
C ASN A 351 -19.78 10.04 -2.29
N VAL A 352 -20.89 10.37 -2.93
CA VAL A 352 -20.91 10.51 -4.40
C VAL A 352 -20.07 11.72 -4.77
N VAL A 353 -19.24 11.57 -5.79
CA VAL A 353 -18.30 12.59 -6.26
C VAL A 353 -18.75 13.07 -7.62
N ASP A 354 -18.92 14.37 -7.79
CA ASP A 354 -19.24 14.95 -9.10
C ASP A 354 -17.98 15.18 -9.94
N GLU A 355 -16.86 15.49 -9.29
CA GLU A 355 -15.57 15.80 -9.93
C GLU A 355 -14.41 15.21 -9.13
N ALA A 356 -13.38 14.75 -9.85
CA ALA A 356 -12.10 14.35 -9.26
C ALA A 356 -10.94 14.76 -10.19
N TYR A 357 -9.76 14.92 -9.61
CA TYR A 357 -8.60 15.48 -10.27
C TYR A 357 -7.39 14.57 -10.12
N PRO A 358 -6.31 14.76 -10.88
CA PRO A 358 -5.11 13.96 -10.74
C PRO A 358 -4.65 13.84 -9.29
N GLY A 359 -4.32 12.61 -8.88
CA GLY A 359 -4.03 12.28 -7.49
C GLY A 359 -5.22 11.71 -6.72
N ASP A 360 -6.46 12.06 -7.08
CA ASP A 360 -7.63 11.48 -6.43
C ASP A 360 -7.83 10.01 -6.80
N ILE A 361 -8.51 9.31 -5.90
CA ILE A 361 -8.95 7.93 -6.11
C ILE A 361 -10.48 7.90 -6.13
N VAL A 362 -11.02 7.39 -7.22
CA VAL A 362 -12.46 7.30 -7.45
C VAL A 362 -12.89 5.84 -7.38
N GLY A 363 -13.86 5.54 -6.53
CA GLY A 363 -14.52 4.24 -6.51
C GLY A 363 -15.61 4.19 -7.59
N VAL A 364 -15.46 3.28 -8.54
CA VAL A 364 -16.42 3.06 -9.63
C VAL A 364 -17.23 1.81 -9.32
N PRO A 365 -18.57 1.93 -9.13
CA PRO A 365 -19.43 0.76 -8.99
C PRO A 365 -19.34 -0.12 -10.24
N ASP A 366 -19.12 -1.41 -10.02
CA ASP A 366 -18.91 -2.39 -11.07
C ASP A 366 -19.77 -3.64 -10.85
N THR A 367 -20.15 -4.27 -11.95
CA THR A 367 -20.86 -5.54 -11.97
C THR A 367 -19.96 -6.73 -12.35
N GLY A 368 -18.63 -6.52 -12.37
CA GLY A 368 -17.61 -7.51 -12.72
C GLY A 368 -17.05 -7.34 -14.14
N ASN A 369 -17.07 -6.11 -14.67
CA ASN A 369 -16.53 -5.78 -15.99
C ASN A 369 -15.08 -5.29 -15.94
N PHE A 370 -14.69 -4.67 -14.81
CA PHE A 370 -13.34 -4.16 -14.61
C PHE A 370 -12.38 -5.26 -14.16
N LYS A 371 -11.14 -5.13 -14.58
CA LYS A 371 -9.99 -5.87 -14.07
C LYS A 371 -8.96 -4.90 -13.52
N ILE A 372 -8.13 -5.38 -12.59
CA ILE A 372 -6.94 -4.64 -12.14
C ILE A 372 -6.05 -4.39 -13.37
N GLY A 373 -5.55 -3.17 -13.52
CA GLY A 373 -4.78 -2.73 -14.69
C GLY A 373 -5.63 -2.10 -15.81
N ASP A 374 -6.97 -2.20 -15.77
CA ASP A 374 -7.81 -1.56 -16.78
C ASP A 374 -7.60 -0.04 -16.80
N THR A 375 -7.44 0.50 -17.99
CA THR A 375 -7.31 1.93 -18.24
C THR A 375 -8.63 2.54 -18.69
N LEU A 376 -8.95 3.71 -18.13
CA LEU A 376 -10.08 4.54 -18.49
C LEU A 376 -9.59 5.86 -19.06
N THR A 377 -10.09 6.24 -20.25
CA THR A 377 -9.68 7.48 -20.93
C THR A 377 -10.86 8.20 -21.58
N GLN A 378 -10.62 9.41 -22.08
CA GLN A 378 -11.54 10.12 -22.95
C GLN A 378 -11.23 9.92 -24.44
N GLY A 379 -10.80 8.70 -24.83
CA GLY A 379 -10.68 8.30 -26.23
C GLY A 379 -9.32 7.75 -26.64
N GLU A 380 -8.24 8.22 -26.04
CA GLU A 380 -6.88 7.73 -26.29
C GLU A 380 -6.74 6.28 -25.80
N SER A 381 -6.01 5.44 -26.52
CA SER A 381 -5.70 4.09 -26.09
C SER A 381 -4.36 4.10 -25.36
N LEU A 382 -4.40 4.01 -24.05
CA LEU A 382 -3.25 4.02 -23.14
C LEU A 382 -3.24 2.77 -22.29
N HIS A 383 -2.03 2.23 -22.02
CA HIS A 383 -1.83 1.10 -21.13
C HIS A 383 -0.85 1.51 -20.03
N PHE A 384 -1.38 1.82 -18.84
CA PHE A 384 -0.53 2.16 -17.69
C PHE A 384 0.25 0.94 -17.23
N ARG A 385 1.56 1.13 -17.00
CA ARG A 385 2.43 0.08 -16.49
C ARG A 385 2.08 -0.25 -15.06
N GLY A 386 1.57 -1.46 -14.85
CA GLY A 386 1.31 -2.03 -13.54
C GLY A 386 2.55 -2.69 -12.92
N LEU A 387 2.39 -3.25 -11.73
CA LEU A 387 3.34 -4.22 -11.23
C LEU A 387 2.93 -5.62 -11.72
N PRO A 388 3.88 -6.42 -12.17
CA PRO A 388 3.59 -7.79 -12.58
C PRO A 388 3.07 -8.60 -11.39
N SER A 389 2.19 -9.55 -11.64
CA SER A 389 1.79 -10.55 -10.66
C SER A 389 2.90 -11.59 -10.52
N PHE A 390 3.46 -11.72 -9.32
CA PHE A 390 4.55 -12.67 -9.06
C PHE A 390 4.03 -14.10 -8.91
N SER A 391 4.89 -15.10 -9.23
CA SER A 391 4.57 -16.49 -8.98
C SER A 391 4.25 -16.73 -7.50
N PRO A 392 3.13 -17.41 -7.18
CA PRO A 392 2.78 -17.77 -5.81
C PRO A 392 3.85 -18.63 -5.14
N GLU A 393 3.88 -18.60 -3.81
CA GLU A 393 4.79 -19.40 -2.99
C GLU A 393 4.12 -20.67 -2.42
N MET A 394 2.78 -20.67 -2.33
CA MET A 394 1.99 -21.78 -1.80
C MET A 394 0.82 -22.12 -2.72
N PHE A 395 0.53 -23.41 -2.82
CA PHE A 395 -0.51 -23.90 -3.72
C PHE A 395 -1.40 -24.92 -3.02
N LYS A 396 -2.73 -24.82 -3.27
CA LYS A 396 -3.70 -25.84 -2.83
C LYS A 396 -4.81 -25.99 -3.85
N TYR A 397 -5.28 -27.21 -4.04
CA TYR A 397 -6.52 -27.43 -4.76
C TYR A 397 -7.70 -26.98 -3.92
N ILE A 398 -8.69 -26.37 -4.57
CA ILE A 398 -9.95 -26.01 -3.93
C ILE A 398 -11.02 -27.04 -4.33
N GLU A 399 -11.68 -27.61 -3.34
CA GLU A 399 -12.75 -28.59 -3.52
C GLU A 399 -14.06 -28.06 -2.97
N ASN A 400 -15.12 -28.29 -3.72
CA ASN A 400 -16.47 -28.01 -3.27
C ASN A 400 -16.94 -29.10 -2.31
N THR A 401 -17.34 -28.73 -1.09
CA THR A 401 -17.87 -29.69 -0.11
C THR A 401 -19.40 -29.79 -0.16
N ASP A 402 -20.08 -28.88 -0.88
CA ASP A 402 -21.54 -28.87 -1.05
C ASP A 402 -21.90 -28.69 -2.54
N PRO A 403 -22.25 -29.79 -3.25
CA PRO A 403 -22.63 -29.72 -4.66
C PRO A 403 -23.79 -28.76 -4.96
N MET A 404 -24.71 -28.52 -4.01
CA MET A 404 -25.83 -27.60 -4.17
C MET A 404 -25.38 -26.13 -4.21
N LYS A 405 -24.19 -25.83 -3.71
CA LYS A 405 -23.58 -24.49 -3.65
C LYS A 405 -22.52 -24.25 -4.74
N SER A 406 -22.43 -25.11 -5.74
CA SER A 406 -21.40 -25.01 -6.79
C SER A 406 -21.38 -23.66 -7.51
N LYS A 407 -22.54 -23.10 -7.84
CA LYS A 407 -22.64 -21.78 -8.49
C LYS A 407 -22.17 -20.64 -7.59
N GLN A 408 -22.47 -20.71 -6.29
CA GLN A 408 -22.03 -19.74 -5.30
C GLN A 408 -20.52 -19.81 -5.10
N LEU A 409 -19.98 -21.01 -4.98
CA LEU A 409 -18.53 -21.24 -4.88
C LEU A 409 -17.80 -20.69 -6.10
N GLU A 410 -18.27 -21.01 -7.30
CA GLU A 410 -17.70 -20.54 -8.55
C GLU A 410 -17.70 -19.01 -8.65
N LYS A 411 -18.84 -18.39 -8.29
CA LYS A 411 -18.96 -16.94 -8.26
C LYS A 411 -18.01 -16.34 -7.24
N GLY A 412 -17.93 -16.91 -6.03
CA GLY A 412 -17.05 -16.43 -4.97
C GLY A 412 -15.58 -16.50 -5.36
N ILE A 413 -15.13 -17.66 -5.88
CA ILE A 413 -13.76 -17.82 -6.36
C ILE A 413 -13.45 -16.75 -7.43
N ARG A 414 -14.30 -16.61 -8.44
CA ARG A 414 -14.08 -15.63 -9.51
C ARG A 414 -13.93 -14.23 -8.98
N GLN A 415 -14.82 -13.77 -8.11
CA GLN A 415 -14.79 -12.41 -7.57
C GLN A 415 -13.57 -12.17 -6.66
N LEU A 416 -13.19 -13.13 -5.81
CA LEU A 416 -11.99 -13.04 -4.99
C LEU A 416 -10.70 -12.99 -5.84
N MET A 417 -10.67 -13.73 -6.95
CA MET A 417 -9.55 -13.65 -7.90
C MET A 417 -9.55 -12.32 -8.67
N ASP A 418 -10.74 -11.75 -8.99
CA ASP A 418 -10.84 -10.42 -9.61
C ASP A 418 -10.32 -9.32 -8.68
N GLU A 419 -10.48 -9.47 -7.37
CA GLU A 419 -9.85 -8.61 -6.35
C GLU A 419 -8.33 -8.80 -6.26
N GLY A 420 -7.77 -9.84 -6.86
CA GLY A 420 -6.36 -10.19 -6.76
C GLY A 420 -5.94 -10.70 -5.39
N VAL A 421 -6.86 -11.28 -4.61
CA VAL A 421 -6.54 -11.89 -3.30
C VAL A 421 -5.59 -13.08 -3.45
N ALA A 422 -5.70 -13.81 -4.57
CA ALA A 422 -4.84 -14.94 -4.92
C ALA A 422 -4.87 -15.15 -6.43
N GLN A 423 -4.07 -16.10 -6.91
CA GLN A 423 -4.03 -16.49 -8.31
C GLN A 423 -4.71 -17.85 -8.49
N MET A 424 -5.39 -18.05 -9.62
CA MET A 424 -6.05 -19.31 -9.95
C MET A 424 -5.47 -19.90 -11.22
N PHE A 425 -5.18 -21.18 -11.15
CA PHE A 425 -4.72 -21.99 -12.27
C PHE A 425 -5.65 -23.17 -12.46
N ILE A 426 -5.88 -23.58 -13.70
CA ILE A 426 -6.62 -24.80 -14.03
C ILE A 426 -5.61 -25.81 -14.55
N ASN A 427 -5.41 -26.90 -13.82
CA ASN A 427 -4.53 -27.98 -14.24
C ASN A 427 -5.13 -28.66 -15.48
N GLN A 428 -4.39 -28.68 -16.59
CA GLN A 428 -4.88 -29.20 -17.86
C GLN A 428 -5.04 -30.73 -17.89
N PHE A 429 -4.29 -31.44 -17.05
CA PHE A 429 -4.34 -32.90 -16.97
C PHE A 429 -5.60 -33.42 -16.29
N ASN A 430 -6.02 -32.79 -15.17
CA ASN A 430 -7.14 -33.27 -14.36
C ASN A 430 -8.32 -32.30 -14.27
N GLY A 431 -8.21 -31.09 -14.84
CA GLY A 431 -9.25 -30.07 -14.84
C GLY A 431 -9.50 -29.39 -13.46
N ARG A 432 -8.70 -29.74 -12.45
CA ARG A 432 -8.89 -29.20 -11.10
C ARG A 432 -8.38 -27.75 -10.98
N LYS A 433 -9.07 -26.97 -10.14
CA LYS A 433 -8.69 -25.60 -9.82
C LYS A 433 -7.65 -25.57 -8.71
N LEU A 434 -6.56 -24.91 -9.00
CA LEU A 434 -5.44 -24.69 -8.09
C LEU A 434 -5.41 -23.21 -7.70
N ILE A 435 -5.37 -22.93 -6.42
CA ILE A 435 -5.22 -21.57 -5.89
C ILE A 435 -3.79 -21.40 -5.42
N GLY A 436 -3.14 -20.35 -5.92
CA GLY A 436 -1.79 -19.93 -5.54
C GLY A 436 -1.83 -18.67 -4.71
N THR A 437 -1.10 -18.67 -3.60
CA THR A 437 -1.02 -17.55 -2.63
C THR A 437 0.43 -17.28 -2.26
N VAL A 438 0.69 -16.12 -1.66
CA VAL A 438 1.99 -15.79 -1.07
C VAL A 438 2.15 -16.49 0.29
N GLY A 439 1.06 -16.63 1.05
CA GLY A 439 1.13 -17.24 2.37
C GLY A 439 -0.14 -17.98 2.81
N GLN A 440 -0.01 -18.66 3.94
CA GLN A 440 -1.06 -19.52 4.49
C GLN A 440 -2.33 -18.74 4.89
N LEU A 441 -2.17 -17.53 5.40
CA LEU A 441 -3.28 -16.72 5.89
C LEU A 441 -4.27 -16.34 4.77
N GLN A 442 -3.80 -16.19 3.53
CA GLN A 442 -4.68 -15.92 2.39
C GLN A 442 -5.68 -17.07 2.15
N PHE A 443 -5.28 -18.34 2.30
CA PHE A 443 -6.20 -19.47 2.19
C PHE A 443 -7.31 -19.40 3.25
N GLU A 444 -6.96 -19.01 4.48
CA GLU A 444 -7.93 -18.88 5.57
C GLU A 444 -8.90 -17.73 5.30
N VAL A 445 -8.40 -16.60 4.79
CA VAL A 445 -9.22 -15.45 4.40
C VAL A 445 -10.16 -15.81 3.27
N ILE A 446 -9.67 -16.49 2.22
CA ILE A 446 -10.50 -16.95 1.10
C ILE A 446 -11.60 -17.88 1.61
N GLN A 447 -11.26 -18.88 2.43
CA GLN A 447 -12.24 -19.82 2.99
C GLN A 447 -13.30 -19.13 3.84
N TYR A 448 -12.88 -18.20 4.71
CA TYR A 448 -13.77 -17.41 5.53
C TYR A 448 -14.74 -16.58 4.67
N ARG A 449 -14.22 -15.87 3.66
CA ARG A 449 -15.02 -15.03 2.76
C ARG A 449 -15.99 -15.85 1.89
N LEU A 450 -15.55 -17.00 1.36
CA LEU A 450 -16.42 -17.90 0.62
C LEU A 450 -17.61 -18.38 1.45
N LEU A 451 -17.38 -18.68 2.74
CA LEU A 451 -18.45 -19.09 3.64
C LEU A 451 -19.39 -17.94 4.00
N HIS A 452 -18.86 -16.80 4.43
CA HIS A 452 -19.67 -15.72 5.03
C HIS A 452 -20.28 -14.79 3.98
N GLU A 453 -19.60 -14.53 2.88
CA GLU A 453 -20.09 -13.64 1.83
C GLU A 453 -20.89 -14.36 0.73
N TYR A 454 -20.56 -15.62 0.45
CA TYR A 454 -21.18 -16.39 -0.65
C TYR A 454 -22.00 -17.59 -0.16
N GLY A 455 -21.91 -17.94 1.12
CA GLY A 455 -22.57 -19.11 1.69
C GLY A 455 -22.09 -20.43 1.12
N ALA A 456 -20.83 -20.49 0.65
CA ALA A 456 -20.22 -21.63 0.02
C ALA A 456 -19.07 -22.18 0.85
N GLN A 457 -19.09 -23.48 1.15
CA GLN A 457 -18.01 -24.15 1.87
C GLN A 457 -17.03 -24.77 0.89
N CYS A 458 -15.74 -24.66 1.19
CA CYS A 458 -14.69 -25.33 0.45
C CYS A 458 -13.75 -26.10 1.37
N ARG A 459 -13.03 -27.04 0.82
CA ARG A 459 -11.92 -27.74 1.45
C ARG A 459 -10.65 -27.51 0.65
N TRP A 460 -9.55 -27.35 1.37
CA TRP A 460 -8.22 -27.25 0.78
C TRP A 460 -7.52 -28.60 0.77
N GLU A 461 -7.04 -28.99 -0.41
CA GLU A 461 -6.15 -30.13 -0.56
C GLU A 461 -4.75 -29.61 -0.88
N PRO A 462 -3.77 -29.80 0.01
CA PRO A 462 -2.41 -29.32 -0.22
C PRO A 462 -1.74 -30.08 -1.36
N ILE A 463 -0.92 -29.37 -2.12
CA ILE A 463 -0.05 -29.92 -3.15
C ILE A 463 1.36 -29.33 -2.97
N SER A 464 2.37 -30.20 -3.15
CA SER A 464 3.74 -29.74 -3.16
C SER A 464 4.10 -29.24 -4.56
N LEU A 465 4.19 -27.92 -4.70
CA LEU A 465 4.69 -27.24 -5.90
C LEU A 465 5.73 -26.23 -5.48
N TYR A 466 6.76 -26.09 -6.29
CA TYR A 466 7.86 -25.16 -6.08
C TYR A 466 7.55 -23.79 -6.69
N LYS A 467 7.12 -23.76 -7.99
CA LYS A 467 6.85 -22.52 -8.74
C LYS A 467 5.81 -22.74 -9.83
N ALA A 468 5.04 -21.69 -10.09
CA ALA A 468 4.27 -21.53 -11.32
C ALA A 468 5.06 -20.62 -12.27
N CYS A 469 5.29 -21.07 -13.50
CA CYS A 469 6.05 -20.34 -14.49
C CYS A 469 5.19 -20.12 -15.72
N TRP A 470 4.96 -18.89 -16.13
CA TRP A 470 4.37 -18.59 -17.43
C TRP A 470 5.38 -18.91 -18.51
N ILE A 471 4.93 -19.61 -19.56
CA ILE A 471 5.82 -20.07 -20.61
C ILE A 471 5.44 -19.46 -21.94
N GLU A 472 6.44 -19.11 -22.72
CA GLU A 472 6.28 -18.66 -24.10
C GLU A 472 7.45 -19.13 -24.98
N SER A 473 7.22 -19.17 -26.27
CA SER A 473 8.24 -19.48 -27.27
C SER A 473 7.90 -18.82 -28.59
N ASP A 474 8.93 -18.35 -29.29
CA ASP A 474 8.80 -17.90 -30.69
C ASP A 474 8.66 -19.09 -31.65
N ASP A 475 9.00 -20.31 -31.20
CA ASP A 475 8.80 -21.57 -31.91
C ASP A 475 7.54 -22.29 -31.39
N ALA A 476 6.44 -22.19 -32.14
CA ALA A 476 5.19 -22.84 -31.80
C ALA A 476 5.30 -24.38 -31.74
N ALA A 477 6.16 -24.98 -32.55
CA ALA A 477 6.36 -26.45 -32.56
C ALA A 477 7.10 -26.89 -31.29
N ALA A 478 8.10 -26.13 -30.84
CA ALA A 478 8.81 -26.37 -29.59
C ALA A 478 7.85 -26.24 -28.39
N LEU A 479 6.97 -25.22 -28.39
CA LEU A 479 5.98 -25.01 -27.33
C LEU A 479 4.99 -26.21 -27.25
N GLU A 480 4.46 -26.65 -28.36
CA GLU A 480 3.56 -27.80 -28.37
C GLU A 480 4.26 -29.12 -27.97
N ALA A 481 5.52 -29.30 -28.37
CA ALA A 481 6.32 -30.45 -27.93
C ALA A 481 6.54 -30.43 -26.42
N PHE A 482 6.83 -29.24 -25.85
CA PHE A 482 6.96 -29.04 -24.42
C PHE A 482 5.67 -29.41 -23.68
N LYS A 483 4.55 -28.82 -24.08
CA LYS A 483 3.23 -29.08 -23.48
C LYS A 483 2.88 -30.57 -23.50
N LYS A 484 3.13 -31.25 -24.61
CA LYS A 484 2.88 -32.68 -24.78
C LYS A 484 3.76 -33.52 -23.84
N ARG A 485 5.05 -33.18 -23.73
CA ARG A 485 5.99 -33.93 -22.90
C ARG A 485 5.75 -33.66 -21.39
N LYS A 486 5.35 -32.45 -21.05
CA LYS A 486 5.14 -32.01 -19.65
C LYS A 486 3.64 -31.89 -19.28
N HIS A 487 2.73 -32.58 -20.00
CA HIS A 487 1.29 -32.41 -19.90
C HIS A 487 0.72 -32.48 -18.49
N GLN A 488 1.30 -33.31 -17.59
CA GLN A 488 0.88 -33.43 -16.19
C GLN A 488 1.15 -32.17 -15.36
N PHE A 489 2.13 -31.36 -15.77
CA PHE A 489 2.55 -30.13 -15.10
C PHE A 489 2.01 -28.87 -15.80
N MET A 490 1.18 -29.06 -16.83
CA MET A 490 0.59 -27.92 -17.53
C MET A 490 -0.68 -27.44 -16.88
N ALA A 491 -0.80 -26.14 -16.77
CA ALA A 491 -1.99 -25.44 -16.35
C ALA A 491 -2.24 -24.23 -17.26
N VAL A 492 -3.40 -23.64 -17.12
CA VAL A 492 -3.70 -22.32 -17.67
C VAL A 492 -4.11 -21.39 -16.55
N ASP A 493 -3.72 -20.13 -16.67
CA ASP A 493 -4.22 -19.08 -15.77
C ASP A 493 -5.64 -18.62 -16.21
N ARG A 494 -6.15 -17.59 -15.56
CA ARG A 494 -7.50 -17.08 -15.84
C ARG A 494 -7.63 -16.38 -17.20
N GLU A 495 -6.53 -15.89 -17.74
CA GLU A 495 -6.43 -15.25 -19.05
C GLU A 495 -6.20 -16.28 -20.17
N GLY A 496 -6.05 -17.57 -19.83
CA GLY A 496 -5.82 -18.66 -20.77
C GLY A 496 -4.35 -18.80 -21.18
N ARG A 497 -3.42 -18.13 -20.46
CA ARG A 497 -1.98 -18.25 -20.73
C ARG A 497 -1.45 -19.57 -20.18
N ASP A 498 -0.52 -20.17 -20.93
CA ASP A 498 0.12 -21.41 -20.54
C ASP A 498 1.04 -21.24 -19.33
N VAL A 499 0.87 -22.11 -18.34
CA VAL A 499 1.64 -22.14 -17.11
C VAL A 499 2.22 -23.51 -16.86
N PHE A 500 3.52 -23.56 -16.60
CA PHE A 500 4.21 -24.76 -16.15
C PHE A 500 4.29 -24.78 -14.62
N LEU A 501 3.76 -25.82 -13.99
CA LEU A 501 3.74 -26.01 -12.55
C LEU A 501 4.92 -26.91 -12.15
N ALA A 502 6.05 -26.34 -11.77
CA ALA A 502 7.20 -27.10 -11.34
C ALA A 502 7.02 -27.60 -9.89
N ASP A 503 7.17 -28.89 -9.64
CA ASP A 503 7.07 -29.49 -8.30
C ASP A 503 8.36 -29.28 -7.49
N SER A 504 9.49 -29.07 -8.14
CA SER A 504 10.78 -28.83 -7.52
C SER A 504 11.68 -27.93 -8.38
N ASN A 505 12.68 -27.32 -7.76
CA ASN A 505 13.70 -26.55 -8.47
C ASN A 505 14.45 -27.42 -9.50
N TYR A 506 14.68 -28.68 -9.16
CA TYR A 506 15.34 -29.63 -10.07
C TYR A 506 14.51 -29.83 -11.35
N VAL A 507 13.21 -30.07 -11.22
CA VAL A 507 12.31 -30.25 -12.38
C VAL A 507 12.25 -28.99 -13.24
N LEU A 508 12.28 -27.81 -12.62
CA LEU A 508 12.34 -26.54 -13.36
C LEU A 508 13.64 -26.41 -14.15
N GLN A 509 14.79 -26.65 -13.52
CA GLN A 509 16.10 -26.61 -14.19
C GLN A 509 16.21 -27.62 -15.34
N MET A 510 15.72 -28.84 -15.13
CA MET A 510 15.66 -29.86 -16.19
C MET A 510 14.78 -29.41 -17.36
N ALA A 511 13.63 -28.79 -17.07
CA ALA A 511 12.74 -28.27 -18.10
C ALA A 511 13.42 -27.15 -18.93
N GLN A 512 14.14 -26.25 -18.27
CA GLN A 512 14.90 -25.18 -18.91
C GLN A 512 16.03 -25.71 -19.78
N ASN A 513 16.75 -26.72 -19.30
CA ASN A 513 17.86 -27.34 -20.04
C ASN A 513 17.40 -28.16 -21.25
N ASP A 514 16.32 -28.95 -21.07
CA ASP A 514 15.78 -29.81 -22.13
C ASP A 514 15.08 -29.02 -23.25
N PHE A 515 14.58 -27.81 -22.94
CA PHE A 515 13.81 -26.98 -23.85
C PHE A 515 14.31 -25.53 -23.88
N PRO A 516 15.50 -25.28 -24.43
CA PRO A 516 16.11 -23.94 -24.44
C PRO A 516 15.31 -22.91 -25.27
N ALA A 517 14.43 -23.36 -26.15
CA ALA A 517 13.54 -22.48 -26.92
C ALA A 517 12.32 -21.97 -26.11
N ILE A 518 12.09 -22.49 -24.89
CA ILE A 518 11.01 -22.05 -24.01
C ILE A 518 11.54 -21.02 -23.03
N ARG A 519 10.91 -19.86 -22.99
CA ARG A 519 11.14 -18.84 -21.95
C ARG A 519 10.23 -19.11 -20.77
N PHE A 520 10.79 -19.08 -19.56
CA PHE A 520 10.08 -19.30 -18.30
C PHE A 520 10.06 -18.00 -17.50
N HIS A 521 8.88 -17.43 -17.29
CA HIS A 521 8.68 -16.19 -16.57
C HIS A 521 8.12 -16.48 -15.17
N PHE A 522 8.66 -15.80 -14.14
CA PHE A 522 8.22 -15.93 -12.75
C PHE A 522 7.24 -14.83 -12.35
N SER A 523 6.87 -14.00 -13.28
CA SER A 523 5.85 -12.98 -13.14
C SER A 523 4.99 -12.94 -14.41
N SER A 524 3.75 -12.53 -14.28
CA SER A 524 2.89 -12.22 -15.42
C SER A 524 2.73 -10.72 -15.55
N GLU A 525 2.78 -10.20 -16.77
CA GLU A 525 2.36 -8.83 -17.07
C GLU A 525 0.84 -8.81 -17.28
N PHE A 526 0.17 -7.75 -16.79
CA PHE A 526 -1.26 -7.54 -16.97
C PHE A 526 -1.53 -6.77 -18.26
#